data_b62b839cffb55c124187ede1a5492368
#
_entry.id   b62b839cffb55c124187ede1a5492368
#
_cell.length_a   1.000
_cell.length_b   1.000
_cell.length_c   1.000
_cell.angle_alpha   90.00
_cell.angle_beta   90.00
_cell.angle_gamma   90.00
#
_symmetry.space_group_name_H-M   'P 1'
#
loop_
_entity.id
_entity.type
_entity.pdbx_description
1 polymer ?
#
loop_
_entity_poly.entity_id
_entity_poly.type
_entity_poly.pdbx_seq_one_letter_code
_entity_poly.pdbx_strand_id
1 'polypeptide(L)'
;MKHLMTGSVTGAVLLALIATTGCQPNADVAATFDANAATVSQAFADFTAESDDFFTHFSDDATWGGNAVGSADTLTLDVVTAGYRNMWSQYDYRMVTEANMLPGVNPDTKMTDGSVRGYFRWEISKAATDSTEARSVEVKLYESFDFNAEGKIRWTQVYGDLATAY
;
A
#
# COMPACT_ATOMS: atom_id res chain seq x y z
N MET A 1 64.66 52.01 29.13
CA MET A 1 64.02 50.70 29.39
C MET A 1 62.53 50.84 29.08
N LYS A 2 62.02 50.28 27.95
CA LYS A 2 60.65 50.30 27.57
C LYS A 2 60.25 48.82 27.34
N HIS A 3 59.37 48.32 28.19
CA HIS A 3 58.78 46.99 28.04
C HIS A 3 57.66 47.06 27.03
N LEU A 4 57.78 46.26 25.96
CA LEU A 4 56.67 45.95 25.04
C LEU A 4 55.87 44.76 25.63
N MET A 5 54.58 44.97 25.89
CA MET A 5 53.62 43.90 26.20
C MET A 5 53.00 43.48 24.89
N THR A 6 53.26 42.24 24.48
CA THR A 6 52.59 41.56 23.39
C THR A 6 51.30 40.88 23.92
N GLY A 7 50.16 41.43 23.58
CA GLY A 7 48.88 40.82 23.87
C GLY A 7 48.49 39.75 22.78
N SER A 8 48.39 38.50 23.19
CA SER A 8 47.88 37.42 22.34
C SER A 8 46.36 37.42 22.36
N VAL A 9 45.74 37.67 21.20
CA VAL A 9 44.29 37.54 21.02
C VAL A 9 43.99 36.14 20.52
N THR A 10 43.52 35.30 21.44
CA THR A 10 43.03 33.94 21.10
C THR A 10 41.60 34.06 20.62
N GLY A 11 41.39 34.05 19.30
CA GLY A 11 40.06 34.00 18.71
C GLY A 11 39.45 32.59 18.84
N ALA A 12 38.41 32.44 19.67
CA ALA A 12 37.63 31.25 19.75
C ALA A 12 36.63 31.22 18.57
N VAL A 13 36.87 30.31 17.61
CA VAL A 13 35.93 30.03 16.53
C VAL A 13 34.84 29.12 17.08
N LEU A 14 33.63 29.65 17.32
CA LEU A 14 32.47 28.91 17.69
C LEU A 14 31.89 28.25 16.43
N LEU A 15 32.17 26.95 16.22
CA LEU A 15 31.54 26.16 15.18
C LEU A 15 30.08 25.86 15.63
N ALA A 16 29.12 26.61 15.09
CA ALA A 16 27.69 26.27 15.25
C ALA A 16 27.38 25.06 14.39
N LEU A 17 27.26 23.88 15.01
CA LEU A 17 26.63 22.72 14.38
C LEU A 17 25.13 23.01 14.21
N ILE A 18 24.72 23.35 12.99
CA ILE A 18 23.34 23.37 12.62
C ILE A 18 22.91 21.90 12.48
N ALA A 19 22.32 21.34 13.54
CA ALA A 19 21.60 20.06 13.46
C ALA A 19 20.40 20.29 12.55
N THR A 20 20.50 19.86 11.30
CA THR A 20 19.34 19.73 10.40
C THR A 20 18.51 18.57 10.95
N THR A 21 17.57 18.86 11.84
CA THR A 21 16.47 17.94 12.16
C THR A 21 15.55 17.89 10.94
N GLY A 22 16.01 17.22 9.89
CA GLY A 22 15.10 16.74 8.86
C GLY A 22 14.13 15.77 9.55
N CYS A 23 12.84 15.85 9.24
CA CYS A 23 11.87 14.86 9.66
C CYS A 23 12.33 13.48 9.13
N GLN A 24 13.10 12.76 9.94
CA GLN A 24 13.36 11.34 9.69
C GLN A 24 12.07 10.61 10.05
N PRO A 25 11.55 9.75 9.16
CA PRO A 25 10.48 8.86 9.56
C PRO A 25 10.94 8.09 10.80
N ASN A 26 10.04 7.96 11.78
CA ASN A 26 10.32 7.12 12.94
C ASN A 26 10.73 5.74 12.43
N ALA A 27 11.89 5.23 12.82
CA ALA A 27 12.42 3.96 12.33
C ALA A 27 11.43 2.81 12.54
N ASP A 28 10.64 2.86 13.62
CA ASP A 28 9.59 1.88 13.92
C ASP A 28 8.45 1.93 12.89
N VAL A 29 8.06 3.12 12.42
CA VAL A 29 7.01 3.28 11.40
C VAL A 29 7.51 2.82 10.03
N ALA A 30 8.78 3.06 9.70
CA ALA A 30 9.37 2.56 8.46
C ALA A 30 9.40 1.02 8.44
N ALA A 31 9.84 0.39 9.53
CA ALA A 31 9.84 -1.07 9.66
C ALA A 31 8.41 -1.65 9.61
N THR A 32 7.44 -0.96 10.21
CA THR A 32 6.02 -1.35 10.14
C THR A 32 5.52 -1.28 8.69
N PHE A 33 5.84 -0.20 7.97
CA PHE A 33 5.49 -0.08 6.55
C PHE A 33 6.10 -1.22 5.72
N ASP A 34 7.39 -1.52 5.91
CA ASP A 34 8.06 -2.59 5.17
C ASP A 34 7.40 -3.95 5.41
N ALA A 35 7.06 -4.27 6.66
CA ALA A 35 6.35 -5.50 7.00
C ALA A 35 4.94 -5.55 6.37
N ASN A 36 4.19 -4.46 6.42
CA ASN A 36 2.86 -4.35 5.87
C ASN A 36 2.88 -4.40 4.33
N ALA A 37 3.87 -3.78 3.68
CA ALA A 37 4.07 -3.87 2.23
C ALA A 37 4.38 -5.31 1.79
N ALA A 38 5.15 -6.06 2.57
CA ALA A 38 5.39 -7.48 2.32
C ALA A 38 4.08 -8.30 2.44
N THR A 39 3.22 -8.00 3.42
CA THR A 39 1.89 -8.62 3.55
C THR A 39 1.03 -8.36 2.31
N VAL A 40 0.98 -7.12 1.80
CA VAL A 40 0.23 -6.78 0.57
C VAL A 40 0.81 -7.51 -0.64
N SER A 41 2.14 -7.57 -0.76
CA SER A 41 2.80 -8.27 -1.87
C SER A 41 2.45 -9.77 -1.87
N GLN A 42 2.41 -10.41 -0.70
CA GLN A 42 2.00 -11.81 -0.57
C GLN A 42 0.50 -11.97 -0.89
N ALA A 43 -0.35 -11.07 -0.40
CA ALA A 43 -1.77 -11.08 -0.73
C ALA A 43 -2.00 -10.99 -2.26
N PHE A 44 -1.25 -10.15 -2.98
CA PHE A 44 -1.34 -10.08 -4.44
C PHE A 44 -0.87 -11.37 -5.12
N ALA A 45 0.17 -12.02 -4.59
CA ALA A 45 0.62 -13.31 -5.11
C ALA A 45 -0.46 -14.40 -4.92
N ASP A 46 -1.07 -14.46 -3.74
CA ASP A 46 -2.13 -15.42 -3.44
C ASP A 46 -3.40 -15.14 -4.24
N PHE A 47 -3.74 -13.86 -4.47
CA PHE A 47 -4.85 -13.46 -5.35
C PHE A 47 -4.61 -13.93 -6.80
N THR A 48 -3.39 -13.74 -7.32
CA THR A 48 -3.00 -14.20 -8.66
C THR A 48 -3.04 -15.73 -8.77
N ALA A 49 -2.72 -16.43 -7.67
CA ALA A 49 -2.81 -17.88 -7.59
C ALA A 49 -4.24 -18.40 -7.36
N GLU A 50 -5.22 -17.50 -7.23
CA GLU A 50 -6.63 -17.81 -6.93
C GLU A 50 -6.77 -18.66 -5.66
N SER A 51 -5.90 -18.42 -4.69
CA SER A 51 -5.80 -19.15 -3.43
C SER A 51 -6.64 -18.50 -2.34
N ASP A 52 -7.35 -19.33 -1.58
CA ASP A 52 -8.02 -18.89 -0.35
C ASP A 52 -7.04 -18.34 0.72
N ASP A 53 -5.72 -18.60 0.59
CA ASP A 53 -4.70 -18.00 1.44
C ASP A 53 -4.70 -16.47 1.35
N PHE A 54 -5.16 -15.90 0.23
CA PHE A 54 -5.41 -14.47 0.09
C PHE A 54 -6.20 -13.90 1.27
N PHE A 55 -7.29 -14.57 1.67
CA PHE A 55 -8.16 -14.07 2.74
C PHE A 55 -7.51 -14.16 4.12
N THR A 56 -6.47 -14.96 4.29
CA THR A 56 -5.74 -15.07 5.57
C THR A 56 -4.91 -13.83 5.90
N HIS A 57 -4.65 -12.95 4.93
CA HIS A 57 -3.97 -11.68 5.15
C HIS A 57 -4.85 -10.62 5.78
N PHE A 58 -6.15 -10.83 5.83
CA PHE A 58 -7.14 -9.90 6.38
C PHE A 58 -7.55 -10.30 7.80
N SER A 59 -7.94 -9.29 8.61
CA SER A 59 -8.56 -9.56 9.90
C SER A 59 -10.01 -10.04 9.72
N ASP A 60 -10.53 -10.78 10.70
CA ASP A 60 -11.90 -11.33 10.64
C ASP A 60 -12.98 -10.24 10.49
N ASP A 61 -12.70 -9.02 10.99
CA ASP A 61 -13.55 -7.84 10.89
C ASP A 61 -13.17 -6.89 9.75
N ALA A 62 -12.33 -7.35 8.81
CA ALA A 62 -11.89 -6.53 7.69
C ALA A 62 -13.07 -6.05 6.83
N THR A 63 -12.93 -4.83 6.32
CA THR A 63 -13.91 -4.22 5.43
C THR A 63 -13.27 -3.65 4.17
N TRP A 64 -14.03 -3.66 3.09
CA TRP A 64 -13.68 -3.05 1.80
C TRP A 64 -14.53 -1.83 1.55
N GLY A 65 -13.92 -0.72 1.17
CA GLY A 65 -14.64 0.47 0.70
C GLY A 65 -15.27 0.23 -0.65
N GLY A 66 -16.58 0.45 -0.76
CA GLY A 66 -17.28 0.42 -2.03
C GLY A 66 -16.93 1.64 -2.89
N ASN A 67 -16.72 1.46 -4.18
CA ASN A 67 -16.34 2.52 -5.12
C ASN A 67 -17.24 2.59 -6.36
N ALA A 68 -18.11 1.61 -6.57
CA ALA A 68 -19.04 1.61 -7.70
C ALA A 68 -20.32 2.40 -7.36
N VAL A 69 -20.90 3.02 -8.37
CA VAL A 69 -22.18 3.73 -8.23
C VAL A 69 -23.27 2.75 -7.73
N GLY A 70 -23.85 3.09 -6.58
CA GLY A 70 -24.92 2.26 -5.96
C GLY A 70 -24.39 1.07 -5.14
N SER A 71 -23.06 0.90 -5.01
CA SER A 71 -22.52 -0.08 -4.05
C SER A 71 -22.72 0.39 -2.61
N ALA A 72 -22.71 -0.58 -1.66
CA ALA A 72 -22.63 -0.24 -0.25
C ALA A 72 -21.32 0.51 0.06
N ASP A 73 -21.33 1.40 1.05
CA ASP A 73 -20.13 2.15 1.47
C ASP A 73 -19.02 1.21 1.96
N THR A 74 -19.41 0.07 2.56
CA THR A 74 -18.48 -0.96 3.02
C THR A 74 -19.04 -2.35 2.73
N LEU A 75 -18.12 -3.28 2.42
CA LEU A 75 -18.38 -4.71 2.25
C LEU A 75 -17.61 -5.47 3.32
N THR A 76 -18.20 -6.55 3.84
CA THR A 76 -17.54 -7.43 4.82
C THR A 76 -16.67 -8.48 4.13
N LEU A 77 -15.77 -9.11 4.89
CA LEU A 77 -14.88 -10.17 4.40
C LEU A 77 -15.67 -11.31 3.73
N ASP A 78 -16.80 -11.76 4.30
CA ASP A 78 -17.62 -12.83 3.73
C ASP A 78 -18.18 -12.46 2.35
N VAL A 79 -18.68 -11.25 2.20
CA VAL A 79 -19.22 -10.74 0.92
C VAL A 79 -18.12 -10.69 -0.13
N VAL A 80 -16.96 -10.18 0.23
CA VAL A 80 -15.81 -10.06 -0.67
C VAL A 80 -15.24 -11.43 -1.03
N THR A 81 -15.14 -12.35 -0.07
CA THR A 81 -14.72 -13.73 -0.30
C THR A 81 -15.59 -14.42 -1.34
N ALA A 82 -16.91 -14.34 -1.18
CA ALA A 82 -17.84 -14.90 -2.16
C ALA A 82 -17.69 -14.25 -3.54
N GLY A 83 -17.53 -12.93 -3.58
CA GLY A 83 -17.32 -12.16 -4.82
C GLY A 83 -16.03 -12.56 -5.54
N TYR A 84 -14.91 -12.64 -4.85
CA TYR A 84 -13.60 -12.97 -5.46
C TYR A 84 -13.55 -14.42 -5.95
N ARG A 85 -14.10 -15.38 -5.21
CA ARG A 85 -14.22 -16.77 -5.69
C ARG A 85 -15.07 -16.87 -6.96
N ASN A 86 -16.15 -16.08 -7.05
CA ASN A 86 -16.95 -15.99 -8.27
C ASN A 86 -16.17 -15.34 -9.42
N MET A 87 -15.34 -14.32 -9.15
CA MET A 87 -14.48 -13.69 -10.15
C MET A 87 -13.40 -14.67 -10.66
N TRP A 88 -12.70 -15.35 -9.77
CA TRP A 88 -11.70 -16.38 -10.12
C TRP A 88 -12.27 -17.53 -10.93
N SER A 89 -13.54 -17.90 -10.74
CA SER A 89 -14.18 -18.92 -11.56
C SER A 89 -14.44 -18.50 -13.01
N GLN A 90 -14.25 -17.24 -13.35
CA GLN A 90 -14.59 -16.67 -14.65
C GLN A 90 -13.43 -15.94 -15.34
N TYR A 91 -12.45 -15.49 -14.59
CA TYR A 91 -11.37 -14.64 -15.06
C TYR A 91 -10.05 -15.06 -14.41
N ASP A 92 -8.99 -15.00 -15.19
CA ASP A 92 -7.60 -15.16 -14.72
C ASP A 92 -7.00 -13.78 -14.47
N TYR A 93 -6.14 -13.68 -13.45
CA TYR A 93 -5.49 -12.43 -13.05
C TYR A 93 -3.98 -12.57 -13.11
N ARG A 94 -3.32 -11.58 -13.71
CA ARG A 94 -1.87 -11.53 -13.78
C ARG A 94 -1.38 -10.12 -13.45
N MET A 95 -0.43 -10.02 -12.52
CA MET A 95 0.27 -8.75 -12.27
C MET A 95 1.17 -8.44 -13.46
N VAL A 96 0.99 -7.27 -14.09
CA VAL A 96 1.77 -6.86 -15.28
C VAL A 96 3.16 -6.40 -14.88
N THR A 97 3.25 -5.67 -13.76
CA THR A 97 4.51 -5.18 -13.18
C THR A 97 4.43 -5.32 -11.67
N GLU A 98 5.57 -5.39 -11.00
CA GLU A 98 5.61 -5.29 -9.55
C GLU A 98 4.86 -4.02 -9.07
N ALA A 99 4.12 -4.15 -7.98
CA ALA A 99 3.37 -3.04 -7.42
C ALA A 99 4.30 -2.00 -6.79
N ASN A 100 4.06 -0.72 -7.08
CA ASN A 100 4.77 0.38 -6.43
C ASN A 100 4.07 0.70 -5.10
N MET A 101 4.71 0.30 -3.98
CA MET A 101 4.18 0.49 -2.64
C MET A 101 4.72 1.78 -2.03
N LEU A 102 3.84 2.62 -1.51
CA LEU A 102 4.16 3.89 -0.85
C LEU A 102 3.59 3.91 0.57
N PRO A 103 4.26 4.56 1.53
CA PRO A 103 3.71 4.72 2.87
C PRO A 103 2.48 5.63 2.84
N GLY A 104 1.44 5.20 3.55
CA GLY A 104 0.29 6.04 3.81
C GLY A 104 0.53 7.01 4.97
N VAL A 105 -0.44 7.87 5.21
CA VAL A 105 -0.41 8.86 6.29
C VAL A 105 -1.72 8.82 7.06
N ASN A 106 -1.60 9.01 8.37
CA ASN A 106 -2.75 9.20 9.24
C ASN A 106 -3.46 10.52 8.89
N PRO A 107 -4.78 10.52 8.67
CA PRO A 107 -5.51 11.71 8.22
C PRO A 107 -5.53 12.85 9.24
N ASP A 108 -5.37 12.56 10.54
CA ASP A 108 -5.41 13.56 11.60
C ASP A 108 -4.02 14.17 11.83
N THR A 109 -3.01 13.34 12.00
CA THR A 109 -1.64 13.77 12.31
C THR A 109 -0.83 14.19 11.10
N LYS A 110 -1.22 13.75 9.89
CA LYS A 110 -0.49 13.94 8.62
C LYS A 110 0.91 13.28 8.60
N MET A 111 1.17 12.39 9.55
CA MET A 111 2.41 11.62 9.64
C MET A 111 2.21 10.21 9.06
N THR A 112 3.28 9.62 8.57
CA THR A 112 3.26 8.21 8.15
C THR A 112 2.87 7.31 9.32
N ASP A 113 2.08 6.27 9.05
CA ASP A 113 1.44 5.43 10.08
C ASP A 113 1.60 3.91 9.82
N GLY A 114 2.44 3.54 8.85
CA GLY A 114 2.64 2.14 8.48
C GLY A 114 1.59 1.59 7.50
N SER A 115 0.53 2.35 7.20
CA SER A 115 -0.41 1.95 6.14
C SER A 115 0.24 1.97 4.76
N VAL A 116 -0.31 1.20 3.81
CA VAL A 116 0.26 1.00 2.47
C VAL A 116 -0.66 1.58 1.41
N ARG A 117 -0.06 2.19 0.39
CA ARG A 117 -0.73 2.70 -0.81
C ARG A 117 -0.05 2.08 -2.01
N GLY A 118 -0.78 1.23 -2.76
CA GLY A 118 -0.26 0.48 -3.90
C GLY A 118 -0.71 1.06 -5.23
N TYR A 119 0.23 1.22 -6.17
CA TYR A 119 -0.05 1.47 -7.59
C TYR A 119 0.39 0.27 -8.38
N PHE A 120 -0.52 -0.33 -9.13
CA PHE A 120 -0.25 -1.57 -9.85
C PHE A 120 -1.10 -1.70 -11.12
N ARG A 121 -0.81 -2.76 -11.88
CA ARG A 121 -1.55 -3.10 -13.08
C ARG A 121 -1.88 -4.57 -13.09
N TRP A 122 -3.14 -4.86 -13.32
CA TRP A 122 -3.61 -6.20 -13.61
C TRP A 122 -3.89 -6.38 -15.09
N GLU A 123 -3.47 -7.50 -15.63
CA GLU A 123 -4.09 -8.08 -16.81
C GLU A 123 -5.19 -9.02 -16.31
N ILE A 124 -6.41 -8.76 -16.76
CA ILE A 124 -7.60 -9.55 -16.46
C ILE A 124 -7.99 -10.23 -17.77
N SER A 125 -8.03 -11.56 -17.78
CA SER A 125 -8.35 -12.32 -18.97
C SER A 125 -9.51 -13.27 -18.74
N LYS A 126 -10.22 -13.55 -19.82
CA LYS A 126 -11.30 -14.53 -19.88
C LYS A 126 -11.09 -15.44 -21.06
N ALA A 127 -11.11 -16.74 -20.84
CA ALA A 127 -11.00 -17.73 -21.91
C ALA A 127 -12.20 -17.66 -22.87
N ALA A 128 -11.97 -18.09 -24.10
CA ALA A 128 -13.06 -18.29 -25.07
C ALA A 128 -14.03 -19.37 -24.58
N THR A 129 -15.30 -19.19 -24.93
CA THR A 129 -16.35 -20.20 -24.79
C THR A 129 -16.97 -20.50 -26.15
N ASP A 130 -17.91 -21.43 -26.23
CA ASP A 130 -18.64 -21.73 -27.47
C ASP A 130 -19.37 -20.50 -28.06
N SER A 131 -19.65 -19.49 -27.24
CA SER A 131 -20.45 -18.31 -27.61
C SER A 131 -19.72 -16.98 -27.45
N THR A 132 -18.51 -16.96 -26.90
CA THR A 132 -17.73 -15.72 -26.67
C THR A 132 -16.27 -15.92 -27.04
N GLU A 133 -15.66 -14.90 -27.64
CA GLU A 133 -14.22 -14.88 -27.91
C GLU A 133 -13.42 -14.68 -26.64
N ALA A 134 -12.15 -15.14 -26.63
CA ALA A 134 -11.21 -14.84 -25.57
C ALA A 134 -10.97 -13.32 -25.48
N ARG A 135 -10.82 -12.83 -24.26
CA ARG A 135 -10.62 -11.41 -24.01
C ARG A 135 -9.54 -11.20 -22.96
N SER A 136 -8.74 -10.16 -23.13
CA SER A 136 -7.79 -9.69 -22.11
C SER A 136 -7.79 -8.16 -22.08
N VAL A 137 -7.70 -7.59 -20.91
CA VAL A 137 -7.62 -6.15 -20.68
C VAL A 137 -6.62 -5.81 -19.57
N GLU A 138 -5.82 -4.78 -19.78
CA GLU A 138 -4.95 -4.23 -18.73
C GLU A 138 -5.67 -3.08 -18.02
N VAL A 139 -5.74 -3.16 -16.68
CA VAL A 139 -6.29 -2.12 -15.81
C VAL A 139 -5.21 -1.53 -14.92
N LYS A 140 -5.29 -0.22 -14.69
CA LYS A 140 -4.40 0.50 -13.78
C LYS A 140 -5.17 0.82 -12.51
N LEU A 141 -4.62 0.39 -11.38
CA LEU A 141 -5.29 0.48 -10.10
C LEU A 141 -4.42 1.22 -9.08
N TYR A 142 -5.10 1.88 -8.17
CA TYR A 142 -4.58 2.36 -6.91
C TYR A 142 -5.40 1.71 -5.79
N GLU A 143 -4.74 1.22 -4.76
CA GLU A 143 -5.40 0.62 -3.62
C GLU A 143 -4.77 1.09 -2.31
N SER A 144 -5.63 1.35 -1.33
CA SER A 144 -5.24 1.70 0.04
C SER A 144 -5.39 0.50 0.94
N PHE A 145 -4.43 0.30 1.86
CA PHE A 145 -4.47 -0.76 2.85
C PHE A 145 -4.16 -0.18 4.22
N ASP A 146 -5.08 -0.35 5.17
CA ASP A 146 -4.86 -0.04 6.58
C ASP A 146 -4.81 -1.34 7.38
N PHE A 147 -3.98 -1.36 8.43
CA PHE A 147 -3.66 -2.57 9.19
C PHE A 147 -4.10 -2.47 10.63
N ASN A 148 -4.33 -3.61 11.25
CA ASN A 148 -4.46 -3.73 12.70
C ASN A 148 -3.08 -3.93 13.37
N ALA A 149 -3.06 -4.04 14.71
CA ALA A 149 -1.83 -4.19 15.47
C ALA A 149 -1.09 -5.53 15.21
N GLU A 150 -1.80 -6.53 14.70
CA GLU A 150 -1.28 -7.85 14.36
C GLU A 150 -0.70 -7.91 12.94
N GLY A 151 -0.70 -6.79 12.19
CA GLY A 151 -0.22 -6.72 10.81
C GLY A 151 -1.17 -7.35 9.79
N LYS A 152 -2.46 -7.53 10.14
CA LYS A 152 -3.51 -7.96 9.22
C LYS A 152 -4.17 -6.74 8.58
N ILE A 153 -4.53 -6.86 7.30
CA ILE A 153 -5.30 -5.83 6.59
C ILE A 153 -6.70 -5.77 7.23
N ARG A 154 -7.06 -4.62 7.79
CA ARG A 154 -8.37 -4.38 8.39
C ARG A 154 -9.31 -3.58 7.50
N TRP A 155 -8.73 -2.81 6.58
CA TRP A 155 -9.49 -2.02 5.63
C TRP A 155 -8.73 -1.87 4.32
N THR A 156 -9.44 -1.97 3.20
CA THR A 156 -8.89 -1.69 1.89
C THR A 156 -9.93 -1.01 0.99
N GLN A 157 -9.46 -0.25 0.02
CA GLN A 157 -10.29 0.32 -1.03
C GLN A 157 -9.48 0.47 -2.32
N VAL A 158 -10.00 -0.12 -3.39
CA VAL A 158 -9.41 -0.02 -4.72
C VAL A 158 -10.06 1.11 -5.51
N TYR A 159 -9.23 1.83 -6.27
CA TYR A 159 -9.66 2.86 -7.22
C TYR A 159 -9.11 2.55 -8.59
N GLY A 160 -9.96 2.62 -9.58
CA GLY A 160 -9.63 2.42 -10.99
C GLY A 160 -10.88 2.19 -11.83
N ASP A 161 -10.71 2.20 -13.14
CA ASP A 161 -11.79 1.90 -14.06
C ASP A 161 -11.80 0.39 -14.36
N LEU A 162 -12.70 -0.30 -13.70
CA LEU A 162 -12.96 -1.74 -13.89
C LEU A 162 -14.16 -2.01 -14.81
N ALA A 163 -14.85 -0.98 -15.30
CA ALA A 163 -16.09 -1.14 -16.08
C ALA A 163 -15.87 -1.90 -17.39
N THR A 164 -14.65 -1.91 -17.93
CA THR A 164 -14.31 -2.63 -19.15
C THR A 164 -13.65 -3.99 -18.89
N ALA A 165 -13.41 -4.33 -17.64
CA ALA A 165 -12.72 -5.56 -17.26
C ALA A 165 -13.66 -6.76 -17.21
N TYR A 166 -14.93 -6.54 -16.87
CA TYR A 166 -15.94 -7.56 -16.63
C TYR A 166 -17.12 -7.52 -17.59
#